data_0fd51d6d6f80ae1211003d6bd250e1ce
#
_entry.id   0fd51d6d6f80ae1211003d6bd250e1ce
#
_cell.length_a   1.000
_cell.length_b   1.000
_cell.length_c   1.000
_cell.angle_alpha   90.00
_cell.angle_beta   90.00
_cell.angle_gamma   90.00
#
_symmetry.space_group_name_H-M   'P 1'
#
loop_
_entity.id
_entity.type
_entity.pdbx_description
1 polymer ?
#
loop_
_entity_poly.entity_id
_entity_poly.type
_entity_poly.pdbx_seq_one_letter_code
_entity_poly.pdbx_strand_id
1 'polypeptide(L)'
;MNGKKLFALLLALCLTVACVPALAAPTRDLQALEVTVDGKLQTLVNIACAAIPKECYGAEACEVLKKDQAPGADLTKQALWAAVLLTGKSFQLSADEAGQLYHQLFTSGEYDAAALAETSRPFAAVTETGLDVNPDVLPIGLDCAYIYAAEFDGTDALVLCDLYFSEVEGADVDEVSEELLTWTNQAELSLRFAPETEFGWTLNSLSLSPSYRDGNFGDWWEAENEALEYSVHIPDSLQIVDETLDHWVFKNLERDVSLTIEAKKDNLTYNQALAAFMQAHPDREVTREELYDAFTLLQDGEFIMVVTADGYPWTFTVTLTFPKERQAEYAFYAEIIRNSFGVWGLARG
;
A
#
# COMPACT_ATOMS: atom_id res chain seq x y z
N MET A 1 -54.72 42.63 -0.70
CA MET A 1 -53.94 41.79 0.25
C MET A 1 -52.91 42.66 0.90
N ASN A 2 -53.00 42.87 2.23
CA ASN A 2 -52.11 43.83 2.93
C ASN A 2 -50.65 43.37 2.88
N GLY A 3 -49.73 44.28 2.51
CA GLY A 3 -48.30 43.98 2.36
C GLY A 3 -47.63 43.24 3.53
N LYS A 4 -48.19 43.42 4.73
CA LYS A 4 -47.76 42.66 5.94
C LYS A 4 -48.04 41.14 5.84
N LYS A 5 -49.15 40.74 5.16
CA LYS A 5 -49.48 39.32 4.96
C LYS A 5 -48.62 38.67 3.88
N LEU A 6 -48.24 39.46 2.87
CA LEU A 6 -47.35 38.97 1.81
C LEU A 6 -45.91 38.76 2.34
N PHE A 7 -45.45 39.67 3.22
CA PHE A 7 -44.13 39.56 3.87
C PHE A 7 -44.06 38.38 4.84
N ALA A 8 -45.13 38.15 5.61
CA ALA A 8 -45.20 37.00 6.52
C ALA A 8 -45.23 35.67 5.74
N LEU A 9 -45.89 35.62 4.56
CA LEU A 9 -45.95 34.43 3.71
C LEU A 9 -44.59 34.16 3.04
N LEU A 10 -43.87 35.20 2.59
CA LEU A 10 -42.50 35.09 2.05
C LEU A 10 -41.50 34.64 3.11
N LEU A 11 -41.64 35.19 4.35
CA LEU A 11 -40.73 34.76 5.45
C LEU A 11 -40.98 33.32 5.88
N ALA A 12 -42.25 32.87 5.91
CA ALA A 12 -42.61 31.48 6.18
C ALA A 12 -42.12 30.54 5.06
N LEU A 13 -42.16 30.98 3.78
CA LEU A 13 -41.64 30.19 2.65
C LEU A 13 -40.12 30.10 2.66
N CYS A 14 -39.42 31.18 3.04
CA CYS A 14 -37.95 31.16 3.24
C CYS A 14 -37.52 30.27 4.42
N LEU A 15 -38.31 30.26 5.50
CA LEU A 15 -38.02 29.38 6.66
C LEU A 15 -38.31 27.90 6.38
N THR A 16 -39.32 27.61 5.51
CA THR A 16 -39.59 26.23 5.11
C THR A 16 -38.58 25.70 4.09
N VAL A 17 -37.98 26.58 3.27
CA VAL A 17 -36.87 26.18 2.37
C VAL A 17 -35.54 26.03 3.11
N ALA A 18 -35.35 26.79 4.23
CA ALA A 18 -34.16 26.63 5.07
C ALA A 18 -34.23 25.42 6.01
N CYS A 19 -35.39 24.77 6.16
CA CYS A 19 -35.59 23.55 6.92
C CYS A 19 -35.81 22.31 6.07
N VAL A 20 -35.43 22.33 4.78
CA VAL A 20 -35.09 21.07 4.11
C VAL A 20 -33.83 20.62 4.85
N PRO A 21 -33.90 19.52 5.67
CA PRO A 21 -32.67 18.92 6.10
C PRO A 21 -31.91 18.71 4.80
N ALA A 22 -30.75 19.32 4.64
CA ALA A 22 -29.78 18.81 3.71
C ALA A 22 -29.82 17.31 3.99
N LEU A 23 -30.36 16.53 3.05
CA LEU A 23 -30.07 15.12 2.98
C LEU A 23 -28.56 15.16 2.93
N ALA A 24 -27.93 15.10 4.11
CA ALA A 24 -26.58 14.71 4.23
C ALA A 24 -26.54 13.46 3.36
N ALA A 25 -25.86 13.55 2.23
CA ALA A 25 -25.44 12.36 1.53
C ALA A 25 -25.02 11.43 2.65
N PRO A 26 -25.58 10.21 2.74
CA PRO A 26 -25.18 9.31 3.81
C PRO A 26 -23.66 9.41 3.79
N THR A 27 -23.08 10.03 4.81
CA THR A 27 -21.71 9.76 5.19
C THR A 27 -21.79 8.27 5.39
N ARG A 28 -21.41 7.51 4.36
CA ARG A 28 -21.08 6.12 4.50
C ARG A 28 -19.98 6.18 5.60
N ASP A 29 -20.39 5.91 6.82
CA ASP A 29 -19.57 5.27 7.80
C ASP A 29 -19.29 3.89 7.19
N LEU A 30 -18.47 3.88 6.16
CA LEU A 30 -17.75 2.72 5.72
C LEU A 30 -16.72 2.51 6.83
N GLN A 31 -17.15 1.93 7.94
CA GLN A 31 -16.27 1.06 8.66
C GLN A 31 -15.85 0.06 7.59
N ALA A 32 -14.65 0.25 7.07
CA ALA A 32 -14.02 -0.73 6.21
C ALA A 32 -14.16 -2.06 6.94
N LEU A 33 -14.95 -2.98 6.37
CA LEU A 33 -15.10 -4.29 6.99
C LEU A 33 -13.78 -4.97 6.73
N GLU A 34 -13.06 -5.29 7.79
CA GLU A 34 -11.85 -6.08 7.71
C GLU A 34 -12.15 -7.38 6.97
N VAL A 35 -11.46 -7.60 5.86
CA VAL A 35 -11.61 -8.84 5.08
C VAL A 35 -10.82 -9.92 5.78
N THR A 36 -11.48 -11.02 6.12
CA THR A 36 -10.77 -12.19 6.65
C THR A 36 -9.90 -12.78 5.55
N VAL A 37 -8.59 -12.74 5.74
CA VAL A 37 -7.63 -13.41 4.87
C VAL A 37 -7.71 -14.90 5.14
N ASP A 38 -8.41 -15.62 4.26
CA ASP A 38 -8.45 -17.09 4.27
C ASP A 38 -7.49 -17.67 3.21
N GLY A 39 -7.30 -18.98 3.21
CA GLY A 39 -6.42 -19.65 2.27
C GLY A 39 -6.81 -19.45 0.79
N LYS A 40 -8.08 -19.17 0.49
CA LYS A 40 -8.55 -18.93 -0.88
C LYS A 40 -8.16 -17.54 -1.37
N LEU A 41 -8.35 -16.52 -0.53
CA LEU A 41 -7.92 -15.16 -0.81
C LEU A 41 -6.39 -15.12 -0.97
N GLN A 42 -5.65 -15.74 -0.06
CA GLN A 42 -4.19 -15.83 -0.13
C GLN A 42 -3.74 -16.50 -1.44
N THR A 43 -4.40 -17.60 -1.85
CA THR A 43 -4.08 -18.30 -3.11
C THR A 43 -4.32 -17.39 -4.32
N LEU A 44 -5.45 -16.66 -4.38
CA LEU A 44 -5.72 -15.72 -5.47
C LEU A 44 -4.68 -14.60 -5.53
N VAL A 45 -4.30 -14.04 -4.38
CA VAL A 45 -3.26 -13.01 -4.30
C VAL A 45 -1.92 -13.55 -4.77
N ASN A 46 -1.53 -14.75 -4.34
CA ASN A 46 -0.29 -15.38 -4.81
C ASN A 46 -0.30 -15.64 -6.33
N ILE A 47 -1.43 -16.09 -6.90
CA ILE A 47 -1.60 -16.24 -8.35
C ILE A 47 -1.41 -14.90 -9.07
N ALA A 48 -2.08 -13.84 -8.59
CA ALA A 48 -2.00 -12.51 -9.19
C ALA A 48 -0.57 -11.96 -9.13
N CYS A 49 0.10 -12.11 -7.99
CA CYS A 49 1.47 -11.63 -7.80
C CYS A 49 2.49 -12.45 -8.59
N ALA A 50 2.34 -13.78 -8.68
CA ALA A 50 3.19 -14.63 -9.53
C ALA A 50 3.03 -14.31 -11.03
N ALA A 51 1.90 -13.70 -11.41
CA ALA A 51 1.65 -13.31 -12.81
C ALA A 51 2.22 -11.94 -13.19
N ILE A 52 2.80 -11.19 -12.26
CA ILE A 52 3.36 -9.86 -12.52
C ILE A 52 4.55 -9.98 -13.49
N PRO A 53 4.55 -9.26 -14.61
CA PRO A 53 5.67 -9.24 -15.54
C PRO A 53 6.95 -8.73 -14.89
N LYS A 54 8.11 -9.36 -15.19
CA LYS A 54 9.40 -8.96 -14.59
C LYS A 54 9.78 -7.50 -14.85
N GLU A 55 9.38 -6.97 -15.98
CA GLU A 55 9.58 -5.57 -16.37
C GLU A 55 8.86 -4.56 -15.48
N CYS A 56 7.88 -5.01 -14.68
CA CYS A 56 7.19 -4.17 -13.70
C CYS A 56 7.95 -4.04 -12.38
N TYR A 57 8.93 -4.90 -12.13
CA TYR A 57 9.78 -4.81 -10.95
C TYR A 57 10.91 -3.80 -11.20
N GLY A 58 10.63 -2.54 -11.00
CA GLY A 58 11.57 -1.45 -11.27
C GLY A 58 11.38 -0.25 -10.36
N ALA A 59 12.15 0.79 -10.64
CA ALA A 59 12.18 2.03 -9.86
C ALA A 59 10.93 2.89 -10.02
N GLU A 60 10.02 2.55 -10.95
CA GLU A 60 8.79 3.30 -11.21
C GLU A 60 7.57 2.46 -10.85
N ALA A 61 6.48 3.11 -10.43
CA ALA A 61 5.21 2.44 -10.22
C ALA A 61 4.72 1.80 -11.53
N CYS A 62 4.27 0.55 -11.45
CA CYS A 62 3.76 -0.19 -12.59
C CYS A 62 2.29 -0.58 -12.40
N GLU A 63 1.43 -0.14 -13.32
CA GLU A 63 0.04 -0.56 -13.36
C GLU A 63 -0.07 -1.81 -14.25
N VAL A 64 -0.12 -2.99 -13.60
CA VAL A 64 -0.15 -4.31 -14.26
C VAL A 64 -1.51 -4.61 -14.87
N LEU A 65 -2.58 -4.31 -14.13
CA LEU A 65 -3.96 -4.45 -14.55
C LEU A 65 -4.78 -3.24 -14.10
N LYS A 66 -5.36 -2.53 -15.05
CA LYS A 66 -6.24 -1.38 -14.76
C LYS A 66 -7.61 -1.82 -14.30
N LYS A 67 -8.18 -1.05 -13.37
CA LYS A 67 -9.52 -1.30 -12.84
C LYS A 67 -10.57 -1.40 -13.96
N ASP A 68 -11.42 -2.43 -13.88
CA ASP A 68 -12.50 -2.73 -14.83
C ASP A 68 -12.04 -2.95 -16.28
N GLN A 69 -10.76 -3.23 -16.51
CA GLN A 69 -10.20 -3.59 -17.82
C GLN A 69 -9.91 -5.09 -17.92
N ALA A 70 -9.94 -5.60 -19.15
CA ALA A 70 -9.48 -6.95 -19.43
C ALA A 70 -7.96 -7.05 -19.26
N PRO A 71 -7.44 -8.14 -18.69
CA PRO A 71 -6.00 -8.38 -18.59
C PRO A 71 -5.39 -8.56 -19.99
N GLY A 72 -4.16 -8.12 -20.16
CA GLY A 72 -3.38 -8.41 -21.35
C GLY A 72 -3.06 -9.90 -21.50
N ALA A 73 -2.73 -10.35 -22.70
CA ALA A 73 -2.50 -11.76 -22.99
C ALA A 73 -1.32 -12.34 -22.18
N ASP A 74 -0.25 -11.59 -21.97
CA ASP A 74 0.90 -12.03 -21.15
C ASP A 74 0.52 -12.24 -19.69
N LEU A 75 -0.20 -11.29 -19.08
CA LEU A 75 -0.71 -11.41 -17.71
C LEU A 75 -1.66 -12.60 -17.58
N THR A 76 -2.59 -12.74 -18.53
CA THR A 76 -3.55 -13.86 -18.56
C THR A 76 -2.83 -15.21 -18.60
N LYS A 77 -1.88 -15.37 -19.51
CA LYS A 77 -1.12 -16.62 -19.69
C LYS A 77 -0.35 -17.00 -18.42
N GLN A 78 0.28 -16.02 -17.81
CA GLN A 78 1.06 -16.19 -16.59
C GLN A 78 0.16 -16.50 -15.38
N ALA A 79 -1.00 -15.83 -15.26
CA ALA A 79 -1.96 -16.11 -14.20
C ALA A 79 -2.59 -17.50 -14.31
N LEU A 80 -2.95 -17.96 -15.53
CA LEU A 80 -3.46 -19.31 -15.76
C LEU A 80 -2.41 -20.37 -15.39
N TRP A 81 -1.16 -20.15 -15.77
CA TRP A 81 -0.04 -21.02 -15.38
C TRP A 81 0.13 -21.05 -13.84
N ALA A 82 0.19 -19.90 -13.19
CA ALA A 82 0.32 -19.83 -11.73
C ALA A 82 -0.87 -20.51 -11.02
N ALA A 83 -2.09 -20.31 -11.52
CA ALA A 83 -3.27 -20.93 -10.96
C ALA A 83 -3.22 -22.46 -11.04
N VAL A 84 -2.78 -23.02 -12.18
CA VAL A 84 -2.62 -24.47 -12.34
C VAL A 84 -1.61 -25.02 -11.34
N LEU A 85 -0.46 -24.37 -11.19
CA LEU A 85 0.58 -24.82 -10.26
C LEU A 85 0.13 -24.73 -8.80
N LEU A 86 -0.41 -23.60 -8.38
CA LEU A 86 -0.77 -23.35 -6.98
C LEU A 86 -2.04 -24.09 -6.54
N THR A 87 -2.92 -24.47 -7.47
CA THR A 87 -4.15 -25.20 -7.13
C THR A 87 -4.07 -26.70 -7.44
N GLY A 88 -2.96 -27.17 -8.01
CA GLY A 88 -2.78 -28.59 -8.36
C GLY A 88 -3.73 -29.07 -9.47
N LYS A 89 -4.21 -28.19 -10.34
CA LYS A 89 -5.04 -28.55 -11.50
C LYS A 89 -4.22 -29.30 -12.56
N SER A 90 -4.90 -29.90 -13.54
CA SER A 90 -4.25 -30.54 -14.67
C SER A 90 -3.38 -29.55 -15.45
N PHE A 91 -2.17 -29.95 -15.81
CA PHE A 91 -1.29 -29.16 -16.68
C PHE A 91 -1.82 -29.06 -18.12
N GLN A 92 -2.81 -29.87 -18.47
CA GLN A 92 -3.51 -29.81 -19.76
C GLN A 92 -4.96 -29.42 -19.48
N LEU A 93 -5.34 -28.22 -19.92
CA LEU A 93 -6.68 -27.69 -19.84
C LEU A 93 -7.31 -27.70 -21.24
N SER A 94 -8.53 -28.18 -21.35
CA SER A 94 -9.35 -27.92 -22.54
C SER A 94 -9.63 -26.41 -22.67
N ALA A 95 -10.04 -25.95 -23.83
CA ALA A 95 -10.39 -24.55 -24.06
C ALA A 95 -11.49 -24.06 -23.09
N ASP A 96 -12.48 -24.92 -22.80
CA ASP A 96 -13.55 -24.62 -21.87
C ASP A 96 -13.04 -24.50 -20.42
N GLU A 97 -12.14 -25.39 -19.99
CA GLU A 97 -11.54 -25.36 -18.65
C GLU A 97 -10.64 -24.12 -18.48
N ALA A 98 -9.84 -23.78 -19.50
CA ALA A 98 -9.03 -22.57 -19.49
C ALA A 98 -9.91 -21.31 -19.43
N GLY A 99 -11.01 -21.27 -20.19
CA GLY A 99 -12.00 -20.20 -20.13
C GLY A 99 -12.68 -20.09 -18.76
N GLN A 100 -13.08 -21.21 -18.17
CA GLN A 100 -13.64 -21.23 -16.81
C GLN A 100 -12.62 -20.72 -15.77
N LEU A 101 -11.38 -21.15 -15.85
CA LEU A 101 -10.32 -20.69 -14.94
C LEU A 101 -10.06 -19.19 -15.11
N TYR A 102 -10.07 -18.67 -16.35
CA TYR A 102 -9.99 -17.23 -16.61
C TYR A 102 -11.07 -16.46 -15.85
N HIS A 103 -12.33 -16.88 -15.93
CA HIS A 103 -13.44 -16.22 -15.26
C HIS A 103 -13.44 -16.39 -13.72
N GLN A 104 -12.70 -17.37 -13.21
CA GLN A 104 -12.45 -17.47 -11.77
C GLN A 104 -11.37 -16.52 -11.27
N LEU A 105 -10.47 -16.07 -12.16
CA LEU A 105 -9.35 -15.20 -11.81
C LEU A 105 -9.66 -13.71 -12.03
N PHE A 106 -10.36 -13.36 -13.12
CA PHE A 106 -10.50 -11.98 -13.56
C PHE A 106 -11.95 -11.50 -13.58
N THR A 107 -12.14 -10.24 -13.17
CA THR A 107 -13.45 -9.58 -13.14
C THR A 107 -13.96 -9.24 -14.54
N SER A 108 -13.05 -8.86 -15.45
CA SER A 108 -13.37 -8.29 -16.75
C SER A 108 -12.68 -9.05 -17.89
N GLY A 109 -13.30 -9.00 -19.07
CA GLY A 109 -12.76 -9.60 -20.30
C GLY A 109 -13.26 -11.02 -20.56
N GLU A 110 -12.73 -11.60 -21.62
CA GLU A 110 -13.04 -12.94 -22.08
C GLU A 110 -11.75 -13.70 -22.38
N TYR A 111 -11.76 -15.01 -22.21
CA TYR A 111 -10.65 -15.86 -22.57
C TYR A 111 -10.45 -15.87 -24.10
N ASP A 112 -9.30 -15.42 -24.56
CA ASP A 112 -8.95 -15.36 -25.98
C ASP A 112 -7.71 -16.21 -26.26
N ALA A 113 -7.93 -17.46 -26.69
CA ALA A 113 -6.88 -18.39 -27.03
C ALA A 113 -5.98 -17.87 -28.16
N ALA A 114 -6.53 -17.13 -29.14
CA ALA A 114 -5.76 -16.60 -30.25
C ALA A 114 -4.77 -15.53 -29.78
N ALA A 115 -5.20 -14.61 -28.92
CA ALA A 115 -4.32 -13.62 -28.31
C ALA A 115 -3.23 -14.27 -27.45
N LEU A 116 -3.57 -15.31 -26.69
CA LEU A 116 -2.59 -16.07 -25.89
C LEU A 116 -1.56 -16.81 -26.73
N ALA A 117 -1.92 -17.30 -27.93
CA ALA A 117 -1.00 -17.97 -28.81
C ALA A 117 0.09 -17.04 -29.37
N GLU A 118 -0.19 -15.76 -29.48
CA GLU A 118 0.76 -14.75 -29.97
C GLU A 118 1.81 -14.36 -28.93
N THR A 119 1.62 -14.70 -27.66
CA THR A 119 2.57 -14.34 -26.60
C THR A 119 3.81 -15.24 -26.64
N SER A 120 4.98 -14.64 -26.43
CA SER A 120 6.27 -15.35 -26.44
C SER A 120 6.63 -15.99 -25.09
N ARG A 121 5.77 -15.90 -24.08
CA ARG A 121 6.06 -16.38 -22.74
C ARG A 121 6.06 -17.91 -22.65
N PRO A 122 7.06 -18.53 -22.01
CA PRO A 122 7.23 -20.00 -22.00
C PRO A 122 6.31 -20.73 -21.01
N PHE A 123 5.46 -20.01 -20.26
CA PHE A 123 4.66 -20.55 -19.16
C PHE A 123 3.60 -21.55 -19.60
N ALA A 124 3.03 -21.35 -20.77
CA ALA A 124 2.03 -22.24 -21.33
C ALA A 124 2.00 -22.12 -22.86
N ALA A 125 1.58 -23.18 -23.54
CA ALA A 125 1.38 -23.23 -24.97
C ALA A 125 -0.11 -23.40 -25.29
N VAL A 126 -0.63 -22.58 -26.20
CA VAL A 126 -1.98 -22.78 -26.74
C VAL A 126 -1.90 -23.88 -27.80
N THR A 127 -2.78 -24.89 -27.65
CA THR A 127 -2.89 -26.03 -28.57
C THR A 127 -4.24 -26.01 -29.29
N GLU A 128 -4.43 -26.90 -30.27
CA GLU A 128 -5.74 -27.04 -30.93
C GLU A 128 -6.87 -27.46 -29.97
N THR A 129 -6.51 -28.09 -28.85
CA THR A 129 -7.48 -28.64 -27.88
C THR A 129 -7.62 -27.78 -26.59
N GLY A 130 -6.72 -26.82 -26.39
CA GLY A 130 -6.76 -25.99 -25.18
C GLY A 130 -5.42 -25.36 -24.83
N LEU A 131 -5.04 -25.42 -23.54
CA LEU A 131 -3.84 -24.81 -22.98
C LEU A 131 -2.99 -25.89 -22.31
N ASP A 132 -1.76 -26.06 -22.73
CA ASP A 132 -0.76 -26.90 -22.09
C ASP A 132 0.14 -26.01 -21.21
N VAL A 133 0.07 -26.19 -19.91
CA VAL A 133 0.88 -25.48 -18.92
C VAL A 133 2.23 -26.19 -18.77
N ASN A 134 3.31 -25.42 -18.78
CA ASN A 134 4.65 -25.96 -18.62
C ASN A 134 5.02 -26.03 -17.11
N PRO A 135 5.08 -27.24 -16.51
CA PRO A 135 5.42 -27.40 -15.10
C PRO A 135 6.89 -27.15 -14.78
N ASP A 136 7.77 -27.18 -15.82
CA ASP A 136 9.21 -27.01 -15.61
C ASP A 136 9.63 -25.54 -15.58
N VAL A 137 8.71 -24.63 -15.88
CA VAL A 137 8.94 -23.20 -15.72
C VAL A 137 8.51 -22.83 -14.32
N LEU A 138 9.48 -22.73 -13.43
CA LEU A 138 9.26 -22.20 -12.09
C LEU A 138 9.26 -20.67 -12.12
N PRO A 139 8.46 -20.01 -11.27
CA PRO A 139 8.56 -18.57 -11.10
C PRO A 139 9.95 -18.27 -10.57
N ILE A 140 10.81 -17.70 -11.41
CA ILE A 140 12.12 -17.28 -10.93
C ILE A 140 11.91 -16.07 -10.05
N GLY A 141 12.04 -16.28 -8.77
CA GLY A 141 12.27 -15.24 -7.81
C GLY A 141 11.10 -14.82 -6.96
N LEU A 142 9.84 -14.84 -7.37
CA LEU A 142 8.72 -14.42 -6.52
C LEU A 142 8.01 -15.63 -5.92
N ASP A 143 8.27 -15.89 -4.65
CA ASP A 143 7.75 -17.06 -3.96
C ASP A 143 6.52 -16.75 -3.11
N CYS A 144 6.35 -15.49 -2.66
CA CYS A 144 5.29 -15.15 -1.73
C CYS A 144 4.82 -13.70 -1.82
N ALA A 145 3.52 -13.52 -1.61
CA ALA A 145 2.90 -12.25 -1.29
C ALA A 145 2.42 -12.31 0.15
N TYR A 146 2.94 -11.46 1.01
CA TYR A 146 2.49 -11.32 2.40
C TYR A 146 1.42 -10.22 2.48
N ILE A 147 0.17 -10.61 2.76
CA ILE A 147 -0.95 -9.67 2.92
C ILE A 147 -0.85 -9.03 4.30
N TYR A 148 -0.68 -7.71 4.35
CA TYR A 148 -0.67 -6.98 5.62
C TYR A 148 -1.91 -6.11 5.85
N ALA A 149 -2.72 -5.84 4.80
CA ALA A 149 -4.00 -5.17 4.92
C ALA A 149 -4.99 -5.68 3.89
N ALA A 150 -6.26 -5.85 4.29
CA ALA A 150 -7.35 -6.19 3.40
C ALA A 150 -8.64 -5.52 3.90
N GLU A 151 -9.19 -4.61 3.09
CA GLU A 151 -10.37 -3.80 3.42
C GLU A 151 -11.44 -3.94 2.34
N PHE A 152 -12.71 -4.03 2.73
CA PHE A 152 -13.84 -4.17 1.82
C PHE A 152 -14.72 -2.93 1.83
N ASP A 153 -14.94 -2.31 0.67
CA ASP A 153 -15.75 -1.10 0.51
C ASP A 153 -17.25 -1.38 0.23
N GLY A 154 -17.65 -2.65 0.25
CA GLY A 154 -19.01 -3.10 -0.10
C GLY A 154 -19.15 -3.57 -1.55
N THR A 155 -18.13 -3.42 -2.38
CA THR A 155 -18.07 -3.86 -3.79
C THR A 155 -16.77 -4.57 -4.09
N ASP A 156 -15.65 -3.92 -3.82
CA ASP A 156 -14.30 -4.43 -4.03
C ASP A 156 -13.57 -4.52 -2.69
N ALA A 157 -12.68 -5.48 -2.54
CA ALA A 157 -11.70 -5.50 -1.47
C ALA A 157 -10.39 -4.87 -1.98
N LEU A 158 -9.86 -3.91 -1.23
CA LEU A 158 -8.50 -3.41 -1.40
C LEU A 158 -7.57 -4.31 -0.60
N VAL A 159 -6.62 -4.94 -1.26
CA VAL A 159 -5.61 -5.80 -0.62
C VAL A 159 -4.23 -5.20 -0.86
N LEU A 160 -3.49 -5.02 0.22
CA LEU A 160 -2.11 -4.56 0.20
C LEU A 160 -1.20 -5.70 0.64
N CYS A 161 -0.16 -5.95 -0.13
CA CYS A 161 0.78 -7.02 0.21
C CYS A 161 2.22 -6.64 -0.13
N ASP A 162 3.14 -7.17 0.67
CA ASP A 162 4.57 -7.13 0.40
C ASP A 162 4.95 -8.34 -0.45
N LEU A 163 5.84 -8.11 -1.41
CA LEU A 163 6.34 -9.15 -2.31
C LEU A 163 7.78 -9.51 -1.95
N TYR A 164 8.04 -10.79 -1.81
CA TYR A 164 9.35 -11.33 -1.46
C TYR A 164 9.87 -12.24 -2.56
N PHE A 165 11.18 -12.17 -2.80
CA PHE A 165 11.91 -13.19 -3.53
C PHE A 165 12.60 -14.12 -2.55
N SER A 166 12.60 -15.42 -2.83
CA SER A 166 13.50 -16.36 -2.19
C SER A 166 14.85 -16.37 -2.90
N GLU A 167 15.93 -16.40 -2.12
CA GLU A 167 17.27 -16.64 -2.65
C GLU A 167 17.50 -18.13 -2.95
N VAL A 168 16.60 -18.98 -2.49
CA VAL A 168 16.65 -20.43 -2.70
C VAL A 168 15.72 -20.81 -3.83
N GLU A 169 16.27 -21.16 -4.98
CA GLU A 169 15.51 -21.54 -6.17
C GLU A 169 14.66 -22.79 -5.90
N GLY A 170 13.35 -22.68 -6.14
CA GLY A 170 12.40 -23.79 -6.03
C GLY A 170 12.03 -24.21 -4.60
N ALA A 171 12.40 -23.44 -3.58
CA ALA A 171 11.96 -23.68 -2.21
C ALA A 171 10.55 -23.09 -1.96
N ASP A 172 9.75 -23.82 -1.19
CA ASP A 172 8.50 -23.27 -0.64
C ASP A 172 8.84 -22.17 0.37
N VAL A 173 8.16 -21.03 0.29
CA VAL A 173 8.41 -19.89 1.18
C VAL A 173 8.22 -20.24 2.64
N ASP A 174 7.24 -21.10 2.94
CA ASP A 174 7.00 -21.57 4.31
C ASP A 174 8.17 -22.42 4.86
N GLU A 175 9.07 -22.92 3.97
CA GLU A 175 10.26 -23.71 4.33
C GLU A 175 11.54 -22.88 4.33
N VAL A 176 11.50 -21.65 3.79
CA VAL A 176 12.67 -20.78 3.70
C VAL A 176 12.76 -19.92 4.96
N SER A 177 13.95 -19.85 5.54
CA SER A 177 14.23 -18.91 6.64
C SER A 177 13.97 -17.47 6.19
N GLU A 178 13.35 -16.65 7.02
CA GLU A 178 13.09 -15.22 6.75
C GLU A 178 14.37 -14.47 6.30
N GLU A 179 15.54 -14.91 6.78
CA GLU A 179 16.85 -14.35 6.40
C GLU A 179 17.20 -14.54 4.91
N LEU A 180 16.55 -15.51 4.23
CA LEU A 180 16.76 -15.80 2.82
C LEU A 180 15.66 -15.21 1.93
N LEU A 181 14.68 -14.55 2.53
CA LEU A 181 13.64 -13.81 1.81
C LEU A 181 14.10 -12.38 1.60
N THR A 182 14.01 -11.91 0.38
CA THR A 182 14.32 -10.54 0.05
C THR A 182 13.06 -9.82 -0.40
N TRP A 183 12.65 -8.83 0.37
CA TRP A 183 11.57 -7.93 0.03
C TRP A 183 11.90 -7.13 -1.25
N THR A 184 10.91 -6.93 -2.13
CA THR A 184 11.12 -6.28 -3.42
C THR A 184 10.21 -5.07 -3.63
N ASN A 185 8.90 -5.30 -3.61
CA ASN A 185 7.89 -4.30 -3.92
C ASN A 185 6.68 -4.48 -3.01
N GLN A 186 5.83 -3.47 -3.00
CA GLN A 186 4.46 -3.62 -2.52
C GLN A 186 3.51 -3.74 -3.70
N ALA A 187 2.52 -4.61 -3.58
CA ALA A 187 1.43 -4.70 -4.55
C ALA A 187 0.12 -4.24 -3.92
N GLU A 188 -0.65 -3.52 -4.72
CA GLU A 188 -2.01 -3.14 -4.42
C GLU A 188 -2.95 -3.87 -5.38
N LEU A 189 -3.90 -4.64 -4.83
CA LEU A 189 -4.90 -5.37 -5.59
C LEU A 189 -6.29 -4.86 -5.25
N SER A 190 -7.13 -4.64 -6.26
CA SER A 190 -8.57 -4.54 -6.08
C SER A 190 -9.21 -5.87 -6.48
N LEU A 191 -9.94 -6.48 -5.56
CA LEU A 191 -10.60 -7.76 -5.75
C LEU A 191 -12.11 -7.58 -5.68
N ARG A 192 -12.85 -8.02 -6.72
CA ARG A 192 -14.31 -8.01 -6.74
C ARG A 192 -14.87 -9.21 -6.02
N PHE A 193 -15.85 -9.02 -5.13
CA PHE A 193 -16.52 -10.12 -4.45
C PHE A 193 -17.30 -10.97 -5.46
N ALA A 194 -16.95 -12.27 -5.55
CA ALA A 194 -17.49 -13.25 -6.49
C ALA A 194 -17.64 -14.62 -5.82
N PRO A 195 -18.65 -14.78 -4.93
CA PRO A 195 -18.80 -15.97 -4.09
C PRO A 195 -19.03 -17.26 -4.88
N GLU A 196 -19.41 -17.16 -6.15
CA GLU A 196 -19.57 -18.29 -7.07
C GLU A 196 -18.25 -18.85 -7.60
N THR A 197 -17.14 -18.10 -7.45
CA THR A 197 -15.81 -18.56 -7.87
C THR A 197 -15.14 -19.43 -6.80
N GLU A 198 -14.15 -20.21 -7.21
CA GLU A 198 -13.35 -21.04 -6.31
C GLU A 198 -12.69 -20.21 -5.20
N PHE A 199 -12.24 -19.01 -5.52
CA PHE A 199 -11.54 -18.12 -4.61
C PHE A 199 -12.47 -17.20 -3.80
N GLY A 200 -13.76 -17.10 -4.17
CA GLY A 200 -14.72 -16.15 -3.58
C GLY A 200 -14.53 -14.70 -4.06
N TRP A 201 -13.49 -14.44 -4.84
CA TRP A 201 -13.08 -13.14 -5.36
C TRP A 201 -12.52 -13.27 -6.77
N THR A 202 -12.50 -12.18 -7.52
CA THR A 202 -11.81 -12.05 -8.82
C THR A 202 -10.96 -10.81 -8.86
N LEU A 203 -9.84 -10.86 -9.57
CA LEU A 203 -8.91 -9.74 -9.73
C LEU A 203 -9.51 -8.65 -10.62
N ASN A 204 -9.61 -7.43 -10.11
CA ASN A 204 -10.16 -6.27 -10.79
C ASN A 204 -9.08 -5.24 -11.16
N SER A 205 -8.04 -5.08 -10.32
CA SER A 205 -6.85 -4.30 -10.65
C SER A 205 -5.64 -4.82 -9.90
N LEU A 206 -4.46 -4.52 -10.43
CA LEU A 206 -3.18 -4.86 -9.84
C LEU A 206 -2.15 -3.79 -10.20
N SER A 207 -1.52 -3.22 -9.20
CA SER A 207 -0.41 -2.29 -9.38
C SER A 207 0.74 -2.63 -8.44
N LEU A 208 1.95 -2.28 -8.86
CA LEU A 208 3.14 -2.31 -8.04
C LEU A 208 3.56 -0.90 -7.67
N SER A 209 3.93 -0.71 -6.41
CA SER A 209 4.73 0.44 -6.00
C SER A 209 6.15 0.36 -6.61
N PRO A 210 6.88 1.47 -6.66
CA PRO A 210 8.28 1.44 -7.05
C PRO A 210 9.09 0.43 -6.24
N SER A 211 10.03 -0.26 -6.89
CA SER A 211 10.98 -1.11 -6.19
C SER A 211 11.90 -0.23 -5.32
N TYR A 212 12.06 -0.63 -4.08
CA TYR A 212 12.98 0.03 -3.16
C TYR A 212 14.44 -0.44 -3.35
N ARG A 213 14.67 -1.45 -4.21
CA ARG A 213 16.02 -2.01 -4.48
C ARG A 213 16.81 -1.28 -5.54
N ASP A 214 16.18 -0.66 -6.53
CA ASP A 214 16.88 -0.09 -7.68
C ASP A 214 17.19 1.40 -7.47
N GLY A 215 18.07 1.69 -6.50
CA GLY A 215 18.77 2.98 -6.40
C GLY A 215 17.93 4.19 -6.03
N ASN A 216 16.62 4.05 -5.89
CA ASN A 216 15.74 5.13 -5.48
C ASN A 216 15.41 5.09 -3.99
N PHE A 217 15.49 3.92 -3.40
CA PHE A 217 15.27 3.67 -2.00
C PHE A 217 16.36 2.75 -1.44
N GLY A 218 17.57 2.86 -1.86
CA GLY A 218 18.73 2.11 -1.41
C GLY A 218 18.63 1.42 -0.04
N ASP A 219 19.65 0.85 0.41
CA ASP A 219 19.69 0.33 1.77
C ASP A 219 19.32 1.44 2.77
N TRP A 220 18.67 1.09 3.85
CA TRP A 220 18.40 2.00 4.94
C TRP A 220 19.55 1.87 5.95
N TRP A 221 20.04 2.99 6.44
CA TRP A 221 21.05 3.00 7.49
C TRP A 221 20.47 3.63 8.76
N GLU A 222 20.92 3.17 9.90
CA GLU A 222 20.53 3.69 11.19
C GLU A 222 21.36 4.93 11.52
N ALA A 223 20.70 6.07 11.65
CA ALA A 223 21.29 7.30 12.15
C ALA A 223 21.06 7.39 13.66
N GLU A 224 22.13 7.46 14.44
CA GLU A 224 22.11 7.48 15.90
C GLU A 224 22.60 8.81 16.43
N ASN A 225 21.85 9.43 17.36
CA ASN A 225 22.29 10.56 18.14
C ASN A 225 22.50 10.13 19.60
N GLU A 226 23.73 9.75 19.93
CA GLU A 226 24.08 9.26 21.27
C GLU A 226 23.84 10.30 22.38
N ALA A 227 23.99 11.60 22.06
CA ALA A 227 23.85 12.68 23.04
C ALA A 227 22.40 12.96 23.42
N LEU A 228 21.45 12.73 22.50
CA LEU A 228 20.00 12.85 22.72
C LEU A 228 19.31 11.48 22.75
N GLU A 229 20.09 10.40 22.76
CA GLU A 229 19.65 9.01 22.94
C GLU A 229 18.51 8.60 22.01
N TYR A 230 18.55 8.99 20.70
CA TYR A 230 17.58 8.54 19.70
C TYR A 230 18.24 7.92 18.47
N SER A 231 17.51 7.06 17.76
CA SER A 231 17.87 6.56 16.44
C SER A 231 16.70 6.60 15.48
N VAL A 232 17.01 6.53 14.20
CA VAL A 232 16.04 6.45 13.11
C VAL A 232 16.67 5.83 11.87
N HIS A 233 15.89 5.06 11.11
CA HIS A 233 16.33 4.57 9.82
C HIS A 233 16.17 5.65 8.76
N ILE A 234 17.24 5.92 8.03
CA ILE A 234 17.33 6.92 6.96
C ILE A 234 17.62 6.18 5.64
N PRO A 235 16.88 6.47 4.56
CA PRO A 235 17.21 5.89 3.26
C PRO A 235 18.56 6.41 2.75
N ASP A 236 19.38 5.55 2.16
CA ASP A 236 20.71 5.89 1.60
C ASP A 236 20.66 7.00 0.55
N SER A 237 19.50 7.19 -0.08
CA SER A 237 19.27 8.27 -1.02
C SER A 237 19.26 9.67 -0.38
N LEU A 238 19.15 9.75 0.96
CA LEU A 238 19.22 11.01 1.70
C LEU A 238 20.60 11.19 2.31
N GLN A 239 21.24 12.30 1.98
CA GLN A 239 22.56 12.66 2.51
C GLN A 239 22.46 13.72 3.59
N ILE A 240 23.26 13.60 4.64
CA ILE A 240 23.37 14.62 5.69
C ILE A 240 23.88 15.92 5.05
N VAL A 241 23.14 17.01 5.21
CA VAL A 241 23.52 18.34 4.73
C VAL A 241 23.71 19.34 5.86
N ASP A 242 23.13 19.09 7.01
CA ASP A 242 23.34 19.86 8.23
C ASP A 242 23.19 18.93 9.45
N GLU A 243 24.09 19.08 10.42
CA GLU A 243 24.14 18.26 11.62
C GLU A 243 24.60 19.10 12.80
N THR A 244 23.71 19.29 13.76
CA THR A 244 24.00 19.85 15.08
C THR A 244 23.49 18.91 16.16
N LEU A 245 23.71 19.22 17.42
CA LEU A 245 23.25 18.37 18.54
C LEU A 245 21.72 18.14 18.49
N ASP A 246 20.96 19.16 18.17
CA ASP A 246 19.51 19.20 18.29
C ASP A 246 18.79 19.39 16.93
N HIS A 247 19.53 19.37 15.82
CA HIS A 247 18.97 19.56 14.48
C HIS A 247 19.77 18.81 13.43
N TRP A 248 19.11 17.90 12.72
CA TRP A 248 19.68 17.14 11.62
C TRP A 248 18.85 17.34 10.36
N VAL A 249 19.50 17.55 9.22
CA VAL A 249 18.87 17.67 7.91
C VAL A 249 19.51 16.73 6.92
N PHE A 250 18.69 15.90 6.31
CA PHE A 250 19.05 14.99 5.23
C PHE A 250 18.32 15.42 3.96
N LYS A 251 18.98 15.36 2.80
CA LYS A 251 18.38 15.73 1.52
C LYS A 251 18.71 14.75 0.40
N ASN A 252 17.75 14.53 -0.46
CA ASN A 252 17.98 14.06 -1.82
C ASN A 252 17.91 15.26 -2.76
N LEU A 253 19.06 15.73 -3.23
CA LEU A 253 19.17 16.94 -4.04
C LEU A 253 18.58 16.80 -5.45
N GLU A 254 18.43 15.55 -5.93
CA GLU A 254 17.90 15.26 -7.26
C GLU A 254 16.36 15.19 -7.27
N ARG A 255 15.74 14.94 -6.13
CA ARG A 255 14.31 14.62 -6.02
C ARG A 255 13.48 15.61 -5.21
N ASP A 256 14.08 16.65 -4.71
CA ASP A 256 13.43 17.64 -3.83
C ASP A 256 12.77 17.00 -2.60
N VAL A 257 13.49 16.08 -1.96
CA VAL A 257 13.08 15.40 -0.74
C VAL A 257 14.00 15.79 0.39
N SER A 258 13.45 16.11 1.54
CA SER A 258 14.23 16.38 2.74
C SER A 258 13.60 15.76 3.98
N LEU A 259 14.45 15.23 4.84
CA LEU A 259 14.09 14.78 6.18
C LEU A 259 14.79 15.69 7.19
N THR A 260 14.03 16.27 8.11
CA THR A 260 14.54 17.09 9.20
C THR A 260 14.16 16.45 10.52
N ILE A 261 15.12 16.37 11.46
CA ILE A 261 14.89 15.94 12.83
C ILE A 261 15.30 17.08 13.74
N GLU A 262 14.35 17.60 14.49
CA GLU A 262 14.55 18.66 15.47
C GLU A 262 14.27 18.14 16.87
N ALA A 263 15.16 18.40 17.81
CA ALA A 263 14.98 18.13 19.22
C ALA A 263 14.90 19.43 20.00
N LYS A 264 13.84 19.63 20.75
CA LYS A 264 13.62 20.83 21.54
C LYS A 264 13.47 20.48 23.02
N LYS A 265 14.29 21.11 23.86
CA LYS A 265 14.20 20.93 25.29
C LYS A 265 13.12 21.85 25.89
N ASP A 266 11.91 21.36 25.96
CA ASP A 266 10.74 22.14 26.41
C ASP A 266 9.88 21.45 27.47
N ASN A 267 10.15 20.21 27.80
CA ASN A 267 9.43 19.39 28.80
C ASN A 267 7.92 19.31 28.52
N LEU A 268 7.48 19.28 27.27
CA LEU A 268 6.07 19.17 26.93
C LEU A 268 5.58 17.74 27.18
N THR A 269 4.37 17.67 27.75
CA THR A 269 3.60 16.41 27.71
C THR A 269 2.97 16.23 26.34
N TYR A 270 2.57 15.00 26.00
CA TYR A 270 1.84 14.69 24.77
C TYR A 270 0.69 15.67 24.48
N ASN A 271 -0.18 15.90 25.46
CA ASN A 271 -1.33 16.80 25.28
C ASN A 271 -0.92 18.26 25.04
N GLN A 272 0.18 18.72 25.63
CA GLN A 272 0.69 20.09 25.41
C GLN A 272 1.32 20.21 24.01
N ALA A 273 2.09 19.23 23.59
CA ALA A 273 2.67 19.19 22.24
C ALA A 273 1.57 19.11 21.16
N LEU A 274 0.58 18.23 21.35
CA LEU A 274 -0.58 18.12 20.46
C LEU A 274 -1.37 19.43 20.37
N ALA A 275 -1.67 20.07 21.52
CA ALA A 275 -2.41 21.33 21.53
C ALA A 275 -1.63 22.45 20.82
N ALA A 276 -0.31 22.54 21.02
CA ALA A 276 0.54 23.50 20.34
C ALA A 276 0.59 23.26 18.82
N PHE A 277 0.69 22.00 18.41
CA PHE A 277 0.68 21.61 17.01
C PHE A 277 -0.65 21.94 16.33
N MET A 278 -1.78 21.58 16.93
CA MET A 278 -3.12 21.88 16.41
C MET A 278 -3.41 23.38 16.35
N GLN A 279 -2.85 24.16 17.26
CA GLN A 279 -2.94 25.64 17.20
C GLN A 279 -2.16 26.20 16.00
N ALA A 280 -1.00 25.62 15.67
CA ALA A 280 -0.19 26.02 14.52
C ALA A 280 -0.77 25.51 13.17
N HIS A 281 -1.49 24.39 13.20
CA HIS A 281 -2.04 23.71 12.04
C HIS A 281 -3.54 23.39 12.20
N PRO A 282 -4.42 24.43 12.27
CA PRO A 282 -5.83 24.25 12.66
C PRO A 282 -6.67 23.42 11.68
N ASP A 283 -6.24 23.34 10.42
CA ASP A 283 -6.96 22.65 9.33
C ASP A 283 -6.40 21.26 9.03
N ARG A 284 -5.50 20.74 9.87
CA ARG A 284 -4.85 19.45 9.66
C ARG A 284 -5.34 18.41 10.66
N GLU A 285 -5.52 17.18 10.17
CA GLU A 285 -5.86 16.03 11.00
C GLU A 285 -4.60 15.26 11.40
N VAL A 286 -4.52 14.84 12.64
CA VAL A 286 -3.39 14.07 13.18
C VAL A 286 -3.85 12.68 13.62
N THR A 287 -2.98 11.70 13.46
CA THR A 287 -3.18 10.34 13.95
C THR A 287 -2.36 10.16 15.22
N ARG A 288 -2.98 9.60 16.27
CA ARG A 288 -2.28 9.23 17.50
C ARG A 288 -1.59 7.89 17.29
N GLU A 289 -0.31 7.80 17.68
CA GLU A 289 0.44 6.55 17.68
C GLU A 289 0.17 5.75 18.96
N GLU A 290 0.01 4.43 18.81
CA GLU A 290 -0.32 3.56 19.96
C GLU A 290 0.91 3.20 20.80
N LEU A 291 2.10 3.14 20.18
CA LEU A 291 3.32 2.65 20.81
C LEU A 291 4.11 3.71 21.58
N TYR A 292 3.83 5.00 21.34
CA TYR A 292 4.57 6.12 21.92
C TYR A 292 3.63 7.26 22.29
N ASP A 293 4.07 8.15 23.16
CA ASP A 293 3.45 9.47 23.32
C ASP A 293 3.77 10.34 22.09
N ALA A 294 3.24 9.92 20.93
CA ALA A 294 3.49 10.51 19.65
C ALA A 294 2.20 10.69 18.84
N PHE A 295 2.25 11.62 17.89
CA PHE A 295 1.23 11.77 16.86
C PHE A 295 1.88 12.05 15.51
N THR A 296 1.19 11.69 14.44
CA THR A 296 1.65 11.84 13.07
C THR A 296 0.66 12.57 12.19
N LEU A 297 1.16 13.13 11.10
CA LEU A 297 0.40 13.75 10.02
C LEU A 297 1.05 13.35 8.70
N LEU A 298 0.25 12.95 7.72
CA LEU A 298 0.70 12.76 6.33
C LEU A 298 -0.26 13.47 5.39
N GLN A 299 0.10 14.64 4.92
CA GLN A 299 -0.77 15.46 4.08
C GLN A 299 0.04 16.46 3.24
N ASP A 300 -0.40 16.69 2.00
CA ASP A 300 0.07 17.78 1.13
C ASP A 300 1.59 17.75 0.82
N GLY A 301 2.21 16.56 0.75
CA GLY A 301 3.65 16.42 0.48
C GLY A 301 4.51 16.56 1.74
N GLU A 302 3.93 16.40 2.90
CA GLU A 302 4.61 16.51 4.17
C GLU A 302 4.16 15.39 5.13
N PHE A 303 5.12 14.70 5.72
CA PHE A 303 4.92 13.84 6.87
C PHE A 303 5.56 14.51 8.09
N ILE A 304 4.83 14.62 9.17
CA ILE A 304 5.32 15.14 10.44
C ILE A 304 5.01 14.11 11.52
N MET A 305 6.01 13.79 12.33
CA MET A 305 5.87 13.01 13.55
C MET A 305 6.40 13.81 14.71
N VAL A 306 5.61 13.93 15.77
CA VAL A 306 6.03 14.57 17.01
C VAL A 306 6.02 13.53 18.12
N VAL A 307 7.17 13.37 18.77
CA VAL A 307 7.38 12.41 19.85
C VAL A 307 7.69 13.15 21.14
N THR A 308 6.97 12.80 22.19
CA THR A 308 7.23 13.25 23.55
C THR A 308 7.34 12.04 24.46
N ALA A 309 7.88 12.23 25.65
CA ALA A 309 7.91 11.15 26.62
C ALA A 309 7.87 11.69 28.05
N ASP A 310 7.08 11.06 28.88
CA ASP A 310 6.95 11.42 30.28
C ASP A 310 8.30 11.28 31.00
N GLY A 311 8.71 12.39 31.63
CA GLY A 311 9.99 12.44 32.35
C GLY A 311 11.22 12.71 31.47
N TYR A 312 11.06 12.81 30.16
CA TYR A 312 12.12 13.17 29.23
C TYR A 312 11.99 14.64 28.81
N PRO A 313 13.05 15.45 28.87
CA PRO A 313 12.91 16.89 28.69
C PRO A 313 12.81 17.35 27.23
N TRP A 314 12.94 16.44 26.27
CA TRP A 314 13.02 16.75 24.86
C TRP A 314 11.73 16.35 24.13
N THR A 315 11.26 17.24 23.26
CA THR A 315 10.27 16.95 22.22
C THR A 315 10.99 16.82 20.89
N PHE A 316 10.76 15.71 20.19
CA PHE A 316 11.32 15.48 18.86
C PHE A 316 10.26 15.77 17.81
N THR A 317 10.66 16.48 16.75
CA THR A 317 9.85 16.69 15.55
C THR A 317 10.61 16.13 14.36
N VAL A 318 10.04 15.14 13.72
CA VAL A 318 10.56 14.53 12.50
C VAL A 318 9.68 14.99 11.35
N THR A 319 10.28 15.67 10.35
CA THR A 319 9.55 16.20 9.20
C THR A 319 10.17 15.67 7.92
N LEU A 320 9.40 14.90 7.14
CA LEU A 320 9.75 14.50 5.79
C LEU A 320 8.95 15.34 4.80
N THR A 321 9.63 16.08 3.91
CA THR A 321 9.00 16.86 2.84
C THR A 321 9.34 16.25 1.49
N PHE A 322 8.34 16.21 0.60
CA PHE A 322 8.45 15.61 -0.73
C PHE A 322 7.45 16.26 -1.70
N PRO A 323 7.61 16.08 -3.03
CA PRO A 323 6.64 16.56 -4.00
C PRO A 323 5.24 15.98 -3.72
N LYS A 324 4.25 16.86 -3.60
CA LYS A 324 2.86 16.50 -3.21
C LYS A 324 2.24 15.45 -4.13
N GLU A 325 2.53 15.52 -5.42
CA GLU A 325 2.06 14.57 -6.44
C GLU A 325 2.62 13.16 -6.27
N ARG A 326 3.66 13.02 -5.44
CA ARG A 326 4.31 11.75 -5.12
C ARG A 326 4.01 11.25 -3.71
N GLN A 327 2.96 11.73 -3.07
CA GLN A 327 2.62 11.38 -1.70
C GLN A 327 2.46 9.86 -1.49
N ALA A 328 1.86 9.14 -2.44
CA ALA A 328 1.70 7.69 -2.34
C ALA A 328 3.05 6.95 -2.28
N GLU A 329 4.06 7.43 -3.03
CA GLU A 329 5.41 6.87 -3.01
C GLU A 329 6.12 7.12 -1.68
N TYR A 330 5.98 8.32 -1.12
CA TYR A 330 6.66 8.69 0.12
C TYR A 330 5.91 8.31 1.40
N ALA A 331 4.67 7.84 1.31
CA ALA A 331 3.95 7.28 2.45
C ALA A 331 4.72 6.13 3.12
N PHE A 332 5.39 5.33 2.33
CA PHE A 332 6.23 4.24 2.83
C PHE A 332 7.48 4.73 3.58
N TYR A 333 8.14 5.79 3.10
CA TYR A 333 9.24 6.40 3.87
C TYR A 333 8.76 6.89 5.23
N ALA A 334 7.59 7.55 5.24
CA ALA A 334 6.94 8.00 6.45
C ALA A 334 6.71 6.85 7.42
N GLU A 335 6.27 5.69 6.91
CA GLU A 335 6.01 4.50 7.72
C GLU A 335 7.29 3.90 8.30
N ILE A 336 8.36 3.74 7.51
CA ILE A 336 9.64 3.23 8.02
C ILE A 336 10.23 4.20 9.05
N ILE A 337 10.24 5.51 8.76
CA ILE A 337 10.72 6.53 9.71
C ILE A 337 9.92 6.44 11.01
N ARG A 338 8.59 6.37 10.93
CA ARG A 338 7.70 6.25 12.08
C ARG A 338 8.02 5.01 12.92
N ASN A 339 8.19 3.86 12.28
CA ASN A 339 8.39 2.57 12.94
C ASN A 339 9.81 2.40 13.48
N SER A 340 10.80 3.10 12.90
CA SER A 340 12.21 3.00 13.30
C SER A 340 12.66 4.11 14.26
N PHE A 341 11.92 5.22 14.37
CA PHE A 341 12.28 6.28 15.29
C PHE A 341 12.14 5.81 16.74
N GLY A 342 13.25 5.70 17.44
CA GLY A 342 13.31 5.23 18.83
C GLY A 342 14.10 6.16 19.73
N VAL A 343 13.62 6.35 20.97
CA VAL A 343 14.33 7.11 22.02
C VAL A 343 14.74 6.13 23.13
N TRP A 344 16.04 5.85 23.26
CA TRP A 344 16.54 4.81 24.19
C TRP A 344 16.48 5.20 25.65
N GLY A 345 16.57 6.49 25.94
CA GLY A 345 16.47 7.04 27.29
C GLY A 345 15.17 6.67 28.02
N LEU A 346 14.13 6.28 27.25
CA LEU A 346 12.83 5.88 27.76
C LEU A 346 12.76 4.41 28.20
N ALA A 347 13.64 3.54 27.66
CA ALA A 347 13.63 2.12 27.98
C ALA A 347 14.28 1.78 29.33
N ARG A 348 14.78 2.77 30.06
CA ARG A 348 15.53 2.57 31.33
C ARG A 348 14.78 3.06 32.56
N GLY A 349 13.52 3.40 32.45
CA GLY A 349 12.65 3.86 33.54
C GLY A 349 11.81 2.76 34.19
#